data_957eb37f1f230cd5ba2df0a29e74e279
#
_entry.id   957eb37f1f230cd5ba2df0a29e74e279
#
_cell.length_a   1.000
_cell.length_b   1.000
_cell.length_c   1.000
_cell.angle_alpha   90.00
_cell.angle_beta   90.00
_cell.angle_gamma   90.00
#
_symmetry.space_group_name_H-M   'P 1'
#
loop_
_entity.id
_entity.type
_entity.pdbx_description
1 polymer ?
#
loop_
_entity_poly.entity_id
_entity_poly.type
_entity_poly.pdbx_seq_one_letter_code
_entity_poly.pdbx_strand_id
1 'polypeptide(L)'
;MKVIIVGGVAGGASCAARLRRLSEDAEIVLFERGENISYANCGLPYYLGGIIREESALTVASPALLRDRFRIDVRIRSEVTAIDREKHTVTVRTPEGEYQESYEKLVLTPGASPKTFGLGGEGVFTLRDVHDTLAIDAYLKGTGTREVLIAGGGFIGVEMAENLVHRGLKVTLAEFAPQIMPPFDPELALLLQDALEKGGVTVRTNTGVKTIEKQGNALTVTFTDGSKAQTGAVVLALGVAPETALAKAAGLKIAENGGIAVDERMCTSDPDIFAAGDAVSVLGANGKETLVPLAGPANRQGRSVAQNLLGGSETNGKRVLGASVVRAFGTVGACVGQNEKQLKRDGTAYRKIYTFPLSHAGYYPGGSPIAMKLLYDEKGSILGAQAVGSEYVEKQIDVISTVIKLGGTVHDLAELELCYAPPFNSAKSPVNMLGFVAENELSGLCPMMTPDELTKDTFLLDVRNPQELLTVGEFPDAVNIPLDVLRERLDELPKDRPIAVACMVGLRGYIATRILRQHGFDAIDLSGGYRAYALLKRAGLVAR
;
A
#
# COMPACT_ATOMS: atom_id res chain seq x y z
N MET A 1 37.03 12.74 3.06
CA MET A 1 36.13 12.33 1.97
C MET A 1 34.99 13.34 1.87
N LYS A 2 34.81 13.93 0.69
CA LYS A 2 33.73 14.87 0.43
C LYS A 2 32.55 14.18 -0.25
N VAL A 3 31.38 14.23 0.37
CA VAL A 3 30.15 13.59 -0.11
C VAL A 3 29.10 14.65 -0.39
N ILE A 4 28.60 14.67 -1.62
CA ILE A 4 27.43 15.47 -2.00
C ILE A 4 26.20 14.58 -1.99
N ILE A 5 25.10 15.07 -1.40
CA ILE A 5 23.81 14.44 -1.36
C ILE A 5 22.80 15.37 -2.05
N VAL A 6 22.10 14.87 -3.08
CA VAL A 6 21.12 15.61 -3.86
C VAL A 6 19.71 15.16 -3.45
N GLY A 7 18.95 16.06 -2.85
CA GLY A 7 17.62 15.81 -2.27
C GLY A 7 17.68 15.59 -0.76
N GLY A 8 16.96 16.42 -0.01
CA GLY A 8 17.06 16.53 1.44
C GLY A 8 15.92 15.91 2.24
N VAL A 9 15.11 14.99 1.65
CA VAL A 9 13.96 14.41 2.36
C VAL A 9 14.32 13.01 2.90
N ALA A 10 13.49 12.00 2.79
CA ALA A 10 13.61 10.71 3.49
C ALA A 10 14.99 10.04 3.28
N GLY A 11 15.34 9.73 2.03
CA GLY A 11 16.59 9.02 1.71
C GLY A 11 17.84 9.86 2.00
N GLY A 12 17.86 11.12 1.54
CA GLY A 12 19.01 11.99 1.65
C GLY A 12 19.30 12.43 3.09
N ALA A 13 18.29 12.88 3.83
CA ALA A 13 18.46 13.26 5.23
C ALA A 13 18.90 12.07 6.09
N SER A 14 18.34 10.86 5.83
CA SER A 14 18.75 9.65 6.53
C SER A 14 20.20 9.24 6.20
N CYS A 15 20.61 9.39 4.92
CA CYS A 15 21.98 9.15 4.50
C CYS A 15 22.94 10.11 5.17
N ALA A 16 22.68 11.42 5.10
CA ALA A 16 23.52 12.47 5.66
C ALA A 16 23.73 12.30 7.17
N ALA A 17 22.63 12.13 7.93
CA ALA A 17 22.69 11.93 9.37
C ALA A 17 23.36 10.60 9.77
N ARG A 18 23.20 9.53 8.97
CA ARG A 18 23.89 8.26 9.22
C ARG A 18 25.37 8.36 8.90
N LEU A 19 25.73 8.97 7.78
CA LEU A 19 27.11 9.15 7.37
C LEU A 19 27.93 9.92 8.42
N ARG A 20 27.39 11.02 8.96
CA ARG A 20 28.05 11.76 10.05
C ARG A 20 28.30 10.89 11.27
N ARG A 21 27.34 10.06 11.67
CA ARG A 21 27.53 9.13 12.81
C ARG A 21 28.54 8.02 12.55
N LEU A 22 28.90 7.77 11.30
CA LEU A 22 29.92 6.81 10.91
C LEU A 22 31.29 7.46 10.67
N SER A 23 31.32 8.76 10.32
CA SER A 23 32.55 9.48 10.05
C SER A 23 32.40 10.95 10.48
N GLU A 24 33.18 11.35 11.51
CA GLU A 24 33.26 12.75 11.94
C GLU A 24 34.04 13.62 10.97
N ASP A 25 34.95 13.03 10.18
CA ASP A 25 35.84 13.73 9.25
C ASP A 25 35.25 13.90 7.84
N ALA A 26 34.12 13.28 7.55
CA ALA A 26 33.47 13.42 6.25
C ALA A 26 32.97 14.87 6.05
N GLU A 27 33.32 15.49 4.92
CA GLU A 27 32.69 16.71 4.46
C GLU A 27 31.36 16.34 3.78
N ILE A 28 30.24 16.74 4.36
CA ILE A 28 28.90 16.38 3.88
C ILE A 28 28.18 17.63 3.44
N VAL A 29 27.86 17.71 2.13
CA VAL A 29 27.06 18.78 1.54
C VAL A 29 25.73 18.20 1.07
N LEU A 30 24.62 18.78 1.53
CA LEU A 30 23.28 18.36 1.17
C LEU A 30 22.58 19.49 0.41
N PHE A 31 22.26 19.24 -0.84
CA PHE A 31 21.52 20.15 -1.72
C PHE A 31 20.03 19.80 -1.74
N GLU A 32 19.20 20.82 -1.53
CA GLU A 32 17.74 20.74 -1.68
C GLU A 32 17.25 21.90 -2.56
N ARG A 33 16.52 21.57 -3.64
CA ARG A 33 15.97 22.59 -4.55
C ARG A 33 14.87 23.44 -3.90
N GLY A 34 14.11 22.84 -2.97
CA GLY A 34 13.06 23.51 -2.25
C GLY A 34 13.56 24.28 -1.01
N GLU A 35 12.60 24.81 -0.28
CA GLU A 35 12.86 25.53 0.96
C GLU A 35 12.89 24.63 2.19
N ASN A 36 12.28 23.44 2.09
CA ASN A 36 12.07 22.53 3.19
C ASN A 36 12.87 21.23 2.99
N ILE A 37 13.63 20.84 4.00
CA ILE A 37 14.29 19.54 4.08
C ILE A 37 13.62 18.68 5.14
N SER A 38 13.81 17.38 5.05
CA SER A 38 13.39 16.42 6.10
C SER A 38 11.98 16.70 6.63
N TYR A 39 11.04 16.92 5.74
CA TYR A 39 9.65 17.15 6.10
C TYR A 39 8.81 15.87 5.96
N ALA A 40 7.68 15.83 6.67
CA ALA A 40 6.75 14.73 6.74
C ALA A 40 5.79 14.73 5.53
N ASN A 41 6.22 14.20 4.37
CA ASN A 41 5.38 14.09 3.18
C ASN A 41 4.03 13.42 3.49
N CYS A 42 4.05 12.33 4.26
CA CYS A 42 2.83 11.62 4.65
C CYS A 42 1.95 12.41 5.64
N GLY A 43 2.46 13.51 6.21
CA GLY A 43 1.71 14.40 7.10
C GLY A 43 0.88 15.45 6.35
N LEU A 44 1.16 15.70 5.07
CA LEU A 44 0.56 16.78 4.30
C LEU A 44 -0.97 16.70 4.19
N PRO A 45 -1.59 15.54 3.89
CA PRO A 45 -3.05 15.41 3.93
C PRO A 45 -3.64 15.72 5.30
N TYR A 46 -2.98 15.27 6.38
CA TYR A 46 -3.44 15.46 7.76
C TYR A 46 -3.31 16.92 8.23
N TYR A 47 -2.35 17.67 7.69
CA TYR A 47 -2.27 19.12 7.89
C TYR A 47 -3.46 19.82 7.20
N LEU A 48 -3.76 19.48 5.96
CA LEU A 48 -4.92 20.02 5.23
C LEU A 48 -6.25 19.70 5.93
N GLY A 49 -6.36 18.53 6.56
CA GLY A 49 -7.51 18.14 7.38
C GLY A 49 -7.57 18.81 8.77
N GLY A 50 -6.51 19.54 9.18
CA GLY A 50 -6.45 20.19 10.49
C GLY A 50 -6.15 19.24 11.66
N ILE A 51 -5.78 18.00 11.39
CA ILE A 51 -5.30 17.02 12.40
C ILE A 51 -3.90 17.43 12.88
N ILE A 52 -2.99 17.70 11.95
CA ILE A 52 -1.73 18.39 12.22
C ILE A 52 -2.04 19.89 12.13
N ARG A 53 -1.93 20.60 13.23
CA ARG A 53 -2.39 22.00 13.32
C ARG A 53 -1.31 23.01 12.95
N GLU A 54 -0.06 22.70 13.29
CA GLU A 54 1.06 23.62 13.13
C GLU A 54 1.93 23.19 11.94
N GLU A 55 2.25 24.12 11.05
CA GLU A 55 3.15 23.89 9.92
C GLU A 55 4.53 23.38 10.39
N SER A 56 5.04 23.91 11.50
CA SER A 56 6.31 23.49 12.08
C SER A 56 6.37 22.01 12.44
N ALA A 57 5.22 21.36 12.72
CA ALA A 57 5.14 19.94 13.01
C ALA A 57 5.38 19.07 11.74
N LEU A 58 5.32 19.65 10.55
CA LEU A 58 5.70 18.97 9.31
C LEU A 58 7.22 18.86 9.14
N THR A 59 8.01 19.67 9.84
CA THR A 59 9.48 19.64 9.77
C THR A 59 10.03 18.60 10.74
N VAL A 60 10.59 17.51 10.23
CA VAL A 60 11.21 16.45 11.05
C VAL A 60 12.60 16.87 11.54
N ALA A 61 13.40 17.48 10.65
CA ALA A 61 14.69 18.06 11.01
C ALA A 61 14.91 19.37 10.24
N SER A 62 15.20 20.44 10.97
CA SER A 62 15.48 21.74 10.36
C SER A 62 16.90 21.78 9.76
N PRO A 63 17.18 22.69 8.80
CA PRO A 63 18.54 22.96 8.32
C PRO A 63 19.51 23.31 9.46
N ALA A 64 19.06 24.11 10.44
CA ALA A 64 19.85 24.46 11.60
C ALA A 64 20.23 23.24 12.44
N LEU A 65 19.26 22.33 12.71
CA LEU A 65 19.54 21.10 13.46
C LEU A 65 20.60 20.25 12.75
N LEU A 66 20.50 20.07 11.44
CA LEU A 66 21.47 19.27 10.68
C LEU A 66 22.85 19.93 10.64
N ARG A 67 22.90 21.24 10.53
CA ARG A 67 24.14 22.02 10.55
C ARG A 67 24.81 22.00 11.93
N ASP A 68 24.08 22.36 12.98
CA ASP A 68 24.65 22.61 14.30
C ASP A 68 24.97 21.30 15.06
N ARG A 69 24.09 20.29 14.94
CA ARG A 69 24.27 19.00 15.62
C ARG A 69 25.06 17.98 14.80
N PHE A 70 24.85 17.96 13.47
CA PHE A 70 25.44 16.96 12.59
C PHE A 70 26.55 17.52 11.69
N ARG A 71 26.89 18.82 11.79
CA ARG A 71 27.91 19.46 10.93
C ARG A 71 27.74 19.11 9.45
N ILE A 72 26.50 19.12 8.96
CA ILE A 72 26.15 18.93 7.56
C ILE A 72 25.96 20.32 6.94
N ASP A 73 26.65 20.60 5.84
CA ASP A 73 26.44 21.81 5.05
C ASP A 73 25.14 21.65 4.25
N VAL A 74 24.04 22.19 4.78
CA VAL A 74 22.71 22.13 4.17
C VAL A 74 22.46 23.38 3.36
N ARG A 75 22.26 23.18 2.05
CA ARG A 75 22.00 24.27 1.10
C ARG A 75 20.61 24.07 0.48
N ILE A 76 19.64 24.82 0.98
CA ILE A 76 18.28 24.91 0.44
C ILE A 76 18.22 25.88 -0.74
N ARG A 77 17.14 25.87 -1.54
CA ARG A 77 16.99 26.66 -2.78
C ARG A 77 18.17 26.48 -3.72
N SER A 78 18.77 25.29 -3.71
CA SER A 78 20.00 24.96 -4.43
C SER A 78 19.77 23.70 -5.26
N GLU A 79 19.48 23.90 -6.54
CA GLU A 79 19.17 22.81 -7.47
C GLU A 79 20.43 22.33 -8.16
N VAL A 80 20.72 21.02 -8.04
CA VAL A 80 21.76 20.39 -8.86
C VAL A 80 21.18 20.15 -10.26
N THR A 81 21.73 20.83 -11.26
CA THR A 81 21.23 20.83 -12.64
C THR A 81 22.05 19.95 -13.58
N ALA A 82 23.31 19.68 -13.25
CA ALA A 82 24.17 18.80 -14.04
C ALA A 82 25.20 18.07 -13.16
N ILE A 83 25.68 16.93 -13.67
CA ILE A 83 26.76 16.12 -13.06
C ILE A 83 27.83 15.91 -14.14
N ASP A 84 29.06 16.35 -13.87
CA ASP A 84 30.25 16.01 -14.68
C ASP A 84 31.01 14.88 -13.97
N ARG A 85 30.86 13.66 -14.48
CA ARG A 85 31.42 12.44 -13.89
C ARG A 85 32.92 12.33 -14.05
N GLU A 86 33.47 12.94 -15.10
CA GLU A 86 34.93 12.91 -15.36
C GLU A 86 35.67 13.87 -14.43
N LYS A 87 35.08 15.06 -14.17
CA LYS A 87 35.64 16.06 -13.26
C LYS A 87 35.23 15.88 -11.81
N HIS A 88 34.30 14.96 -11.51
CA HIS A 88 33.69 14.79 -10.19
C HIS A 88 33.13 16.11 -9.65
N THR A 89 32.31 16.80 -10.47
CA THR A 89 31.66 18.05 -10.08
C THR A 89 30.15 18.00 -10.36
N VAL A 90 29.40 18.75 -9.59
CA VAL A 90 27.99 19.06 -9.87
C VAL A 90 27.84 20.56 -10.16
N THR A 91 26.95 20.90 -11.10
CA THR A 91 26.53 22.28 -11.31
C THR A 91 25.31 22.57 -10.45
N VAL A 92 25.38 23.62 -9.66
CA VAL A 92 24.33 24.01 -8.70
C VAL A 92 23.75 25.36 -9.09
N ARG A 93 22.45 25.44 -9.27
CA ARG A 93 21.68 26.65 -9.51
C ARG A 93 21.08 27.16 -8.21
N THR A 94 21.29 28.44 -7.93
CA THR A 94 20.69 29.14 -6.79
C THR A 94 20.02 30.43 -7.28
N PRO A 95 19.27 31.16 -6.44
CA PRO A 95 18.74 32.48 -6.79
C PRO A 95 19.84 33.51 -7.15
N GLU A 96 21.05 33.33 -6.61
CA GLU A 96 22.20 34.23 -6.82
C GLU A 96 23.00 33.88 -8.08
N GLY A 97 22.80 32.71 -8.69
CA GLY A 97 23.51 32.26 -9.88
C GLY A 97 23.86 30.78 -9.89
N GLU A 98 24.73 30.40 -10.81
CA GLU A 98 25.21 29.01 -10.93
C GLU A 98 26.69 28.93 -10.50
N TYR A 99 27.06 27.82 -9.86
CA TYR A 99 28.43 27.47 -9.51
C TYR A 99 28.66 25.95 -9.59
N GLN A 100 29.93 25.56 -9.53
CA GLN A 100 30.31 24.14 -9.48
C GLN A 100 30.79 23.76 -8.08
N GLU A 101 30.43 22.55 -7.65
CA GLU A 101 30.86 21.94 -6.41
C GLU A 101 31.48 20.56 -6.70
N SER A 102 32.66 20.28 -6.12
CA SER A 102 33.36 19.00 -6.35
C SER A 102 32.93 17.96 -5.31
N TYR A 103 33.01 16.68 -5.68
CA TYR A 103 32.74 15.54 -4.79
C TYR A 103 33.76 14.42 -4.98
N GLU A 104 33.94 13.62 -3.93
CA GLU A 104 34.59 12.30 -4.02
C GLU A 104 33.52 11.19 -4.16
N LYS A 105 32.37 11.39 -3.54
CA LYS A 105 31.19 10.52 -3.68
C LYS A 105 29.92 11.36 -3.82
N LEU A 106 28.99 10.87 -4.62
CA LEU A 106 27.70 11.51 -4.88
C LEU A 106 26.55 10.58 -4.52
N VAL A 107 25.50 11.10 -3.90
CA VAL A 107 24.28 10.37 -3.55
C VAL A 107 23.08 11.07 -4.18
N LEU A 108 22.34 10.35 -5.02
CA LEU A 108 21.14 10.85 -5.68
C LEU A 108 19.89 10.35 -4.96
N THR A 109 19.14 11.28 -4.39
CA THR A 109 17.86 11.04 -3.70
C THR A 109 16.78 12.03 -4.16
N PRO A 110 16.61 12.23 -5.48
CA PRO A 110 15.73 13.28 -6.01
C PRO A 110 14.24 12.97 -5.81
N GLY A 111 13.90 11.74 -5.44
CA GLY A 111 12.53 11.31 -5.20
C GLY A 111 11.73 11.08 -6.48
N ALA A 112 10.43 11.41 -6.42
CA ALA A 112 9.50 11.27 -7.54
C ALA A 112 8.59 12.48 -7.66
N SER A 113 8.13 12.80 -8.86
CA SER A 113 7.20 13.90 -9.14
C SER A 113 5.78 13.41 -9.42
N PRO A 114 4.74 14.18 -9.06
CA PRO A 114 3.36 13.87 -9.39
C PRO A 114 3.14 13.80 -10.90
N LYS A 115 2.37 12.81 -11.36
CA LYS A 115 1.89 12.74 -12.73
C LYS A 115 0.68 13.64 -12.90
N THR A 116 0.71 14.51 -13.90
CA THR A 116 -0.41 15.40 -14.22
C THR A 116 -1.09 15.06 -15.53
N PHE A 117 -0.43 14.32 -16.43
CA PHE A 117 -0.91 14.02 -17.79
C PHE A 117 -1.36 15.26 -18.57
N GLY A 118 -0.70 16.41 -18.33
CA GLY A 118 -1.03 17.68 -18.96
C GLY A 118 -2.22 18.42 -18.35
N LEU A 119 -2.83 17.87 -17.30
CA LEU A 119 -3.87 18.55 -16.53
C LEU A 119 -3.22 19.59 -15.61
N GLY A 120 -3.83 20.76 -15.51
CA GLY A 120 -3.32 21.86 -14.68
C GLY A 120 -4.13 23.11 -14.88
N GLY A 121 -3.70 24.19 -14.24
CA GLY A 121 -4.33 25.51 -14.29
C GLY A 121 -4.69 26.02 -12.90
N GLU A 122 -5.26 27.21 -12.83
CA GLU A 122 -5.68 27.80 -11.56
C GLU A 122 -6.78 26.97 -10.89
N GLY A 123 -6.62 26.66 -9.61
CA GLY A 123 -7.52 25.78 -8.85
C GLY A 123 -7.24 24.29 -9.03
N VAL A 124 -6.22 23.92 -9.80
CA VAL A 124 -5.77 22.52 -10.00
C VAL A 124 -4.42 22.35 -9.32
N PHE A 125 -4.31 21.37 -8.44
CA PHE A 125 -3.16 21.17 -7.56
C PHE A 125 -2.65 19.75 -7.62
N THR A 126 -1.37 19.57 -7.31
CA THR A 126 -0.76 18.33 -6.84
C THR A 126 -0.52 18.43 -5.34
N LEU A 127 -0.19 17.30 -4.70
CA LEU A 127 0.24 17.29 -3.31
C LEU A 127 1.58 16.56 -3.22
N ARG A 128 2.67 17.32 -3.29
CA ARG A 128 4.03 16.77 -3.29
C ARG A 128 4.85 17.21 -2.08
N ASP A 129 4.76 18.48 -1.73
CA ASP A 129 5.58 19.09 -0.70
C ASP A 129 4.80 20.11 0.17
N VAL A 130 5.51 20.77 1.07
CA VAL A 130 4.93 21.78 1.97
C VAL A 130 4.38 22.97 1.17
N HIS A 131 5.06 23.38 0.11
CA HIS A 131 4.61 24.51 -0.73
C HIS A 131 3.28 24.20 -1.41
N ASP A 132 3.12 23.01 -2.02
CA ASP A 132 1.85 22.55 -2.58
C ASP A 132 0.73 22.59 -1.53
N THR A 133 1.05 22.10 -0.33
CA THR A 133 0.08 22.03 0.78
C THR A 133 -0.40 23.43 1.20
N LEU A 134 0.52 24.36 1.36
CA LEU A 134 0.19 25.75 1.72
C LEU A 134 -0.57 26.45 0.60
N ALA A 135 -0.24 26.17 -0.68
CA ALA A 135 -0.96 26.72 -1.82
C ALA A 135 -2.42 26.21 -1.87
N ILE A 136 -2.65 24.91 -1.64
CA ILE A 136 -4.01 24.33 -1.52
C ILE A 136 -4.75 25.00 -0.35
N ASP A 137 -4.13 25.09 0.82
CA ASP A 137 -4.76 25.67 2.01
C ASP A 137 -5.16 27.15 1.80
N ALA A 138 -4.25 27.93 1.23
CA ALA A 138 -4.48 29.35 0.91
C ALA A 138 -5.61 29.51 -0.12
N TYR A 139 -5.62 28.69 -1.18
CA TYR A 139 -6.66 28.72 -2.19
C TYR A 139 -8.03 28.38 -1.63
N LEU A 140 -8.15 27.31 -0.85
CA LEU A 140 -9.41 26.88 -0.24
C LEU A 140 -9.97 27.96 0.72
N LYS A 141 -9.10 28.62 1.49
CA LYS A 141 -9.47 29.71 2.39
C LYS A 141 -9.86 30.98 1.61
N GLY A 142 -9.07 31.35 0.61
CA GLY A 142 -9.25 32.59 -0.16
C GLY A 142 -10.48 32.59 -1.05
N THR A 143 -10.82 31.45 -1.64
CA THR A 143 -11.99 31.31 -2.53
C THR A 143 -13.28 30.94 -1.80
N GLY A 144 -13.20 30.47 -0.57
CA GLY A 144 -14.33 29.92 0.17
C GLY A 144 -14.92 28.65 -0.46
N THR A 145 -14.13 27.94 -1.27
CA THR A 145 -14.51 26.69 -1.95
C THR A 145 -15.05 25.66 -0.97
N ARG A 146 -16.19 25.05 -1.33
CA ARG A 146 -16.87 24.02 -0.52
C ARG A 146 -16.84 22.63 -1.14
N GLU A 147 -16.49 22.53 -2.41
CA GLU A 147 -16.47 21.27 -3.17
C GLU A 147 -15.09 21.07 -3.79
N VAL A 148 -14.53 19.88 -3.60
CA VAL A 148 -13.22 19.48 -4.14
C VAL A 148 -13.36 18.15 -4.86
N LEU A 149 -12.74 18.07 -6.04
CA LEU A 149 -12.59 16.81 -6.77
C LEU A 149 -11.16 16.31 -6.61
N ILE A 150 -11.02 15.04 -6.28
CA ILE A 150 -9.74 14.33 -6.22
C ILE A 150 -9.69 13.39 -7.43
N ALA A 151 -8.67 13.52 -8.25
CA ALA A 151 -8.41 12.64 -9.37
C ALA A 151 -7.37 11.59 -8.99
N GLY A 152 -7.80 10.33 -8.87
CA GLY A 152 -6.99 9.16 -8.48
C GLY A 152 -7.32 8.63 -7.09
N GLY A 153 -7.57 7.32 -7.01
CA GLY A 153 -7.97 6.56 -5.82
C GLY A 153 -6.83 5.77 -5.17
N GLY A 154 -5.57 6.20 -5.32
CA GLY A 154 -4.42 5.65 -4.59
C GLY A 154 -4.32 6.17 -3.15
N PHE A 155 -3.19 5.88 -2.47
CA PHE A 155 -2.95 6.30 -1.08
C PHE A 155 -3.22 7.79 -0.85
N ILE A 156 -2.58 8.66 -1.65
CA ILE A 156 -2.73 10.12 -1.53
C ILE A 156 -4.18 10.54 -1.71
N GLY A 157 -4.88 9.97 -2.72
CA GLY A 157 -6.28 10.30 -2.99
C GLY A 157 -7.21 9.92 -1.86
N VAL A 158 -7.05 8.73 -1.28
CA VAL A 158 -7.85 8.24 -0.15
C VAL A 158 -7.60 9.08 1.11
N GLU A 159 -6.33 9.34 1.45
CA GLU A 159 -5.99 10.19 2.60
C GLU A 159 -6.47 11.62 2.45
N MET A 160 -6.34 12.19 1.24
CA MET A 160 -6.88 13.51 0.93
C MET A 160 -8.40 13.56 1.05
N ALA A 161 -9.11 12.52 0.57
CA ALA A 161 -10.56 12.47 0.63
C ALA A 161 -11.06 12.50 2.08
N GLU A 162 -10.52 11.67 2.95
CA GLU A 162 -10.85 11.67 4.38
C GLU A 162 -10.58 13.04 5.02
N ASN A 163 -9.38 13.58 4.80
CA ASN A 163 -8.94 14.79 5.46
C ASN A 163 -9.69 16.05 4.98
N LEU A 164 -10.06 16.14 3.71
CA LEU A 164 -10.88 17.24 3.19
C LEU A 164 -12.33 17.14 3.67
N VAL A 165 -12.88 15.93 3.84
CA VAL A 165 -14.19 15.76 4.51
C VAL A 165 -14.13 16.20 5.97
N HIS A 166 -13.08 15.84 6.72
CA HIS A 166 -12.86 16.32 8.10
C HIS A 166 -12.78 17.85 8.17
N ARG A 167 -12.25 18.47 7.14
CA ARG A 167 -12.24 19.94 6.99
C ARG A 167 -13.62 20.54 6.70
N GLY A 168 -14.64 19.73 6.45
CA GLY A 168 -16.01 20.14 6.16
C GLY A 168 -16.29 20.43 4.70
N LEU A 169 -15.49 19.89 3.79
CA LEU A 169 -15.67 20.00 2.34
C LEU A 169 -16.46 18.82 1.79
N LYS A 170 -17.23 19.05 0.74
CA LYS A 170 -17.83 18.01 -0.08
C LYS A 170 -16.79 17.48 -1.06
N VAL A 171 -16.54 16.17 -1.02
CA VAL A 171 -15.45 15.54 -1.78
C VAL A 171 -16.00 14.53 -2.78
N THR A 172 -15.55 14.66 -4.03
CA THR A 172 -15.71 13.63 -5.06
C THR A 172 -14.34 13.05 -5.38
N LEU A 173 -14.18 11.73 -5.28
CA LEU A 173 -12.99 10.99 -5.70
C LEU A 173 -13.30 10.27 -7.00
N ALA A 174 -12.56 10.58 -8.07
CA ALA A 174 -12.69 9.96 -9.38
C ALA A 174 -11.46 9.09 -9.68
N GLU A 175 -11.69 7.81 -9.96
CA GLU A 175 -10.65 6.83 -10.28
C GLU A 175 -10.90 6.24 -11.68
N PHE A 176 -9.86 6.27 -12.53
CA PHE A 176 -9.91 5.71 -13.88
C PHE A 176 -10.09 4.19 -13.89
N ALA A 177 -9.45 3.50 -12.95
CA ALA A 177 -9.55 2.06 -12.80
C ALA A 177 -10.91 1.62 -12.23
N PRO A 178 -11.27 0.34 -12.36
CA PRO A 178 -12.51 -0.20 -11.81
C PRO A 178 -12.57 -0.25 -10.27
N GLN A 179 -11.46 0.03 -9.59
CA GLN A 179 -11.35 0.04 -8.14
C GLN A 179 -10.38 1.13 -7.66
N ILE A 180 -10.57 1.60 -6.44
CA ILE A 180 -9.58 2.37 -5.69
C ILE A 180 -8.49 1.44 -5.12
N MET A 181 -7.43 2.01 -4.56
CA MET A 181 -6.37 1.29 -3.85
C MET A 181 -5.80 0.11 -4.67
N PRO A 182 -5.06 0.37 -5.76
CA PRO A 182 -4.49 -0.66 -6.63
C PRO A 182 -3.68 -1.78 -5.93
N PRO A 183 -3.01 -1.57 -4.78
CA PRO A 183 -2.31 -2.64 -4.06
C PRO A 183 -3.23 -3.75 -3.52
N PHE A 184 -4.52 -3.47 -3.31
CA PHE A 184 -5.51 -4.45 -2.88
C PHE A 184 -6.16 -5.16 -4.05
N ASP A 185 -6.65 -6.37 -3.83
CA ASP A 185 -7.56 -7.03 -4.78
C ASP A 185 -8.97 -6.43 -4.69
N PRO A 186 -9.79 -6.54 -5.75
CA PRO A 186 -11.04 -5.78 -5.86
C PRO A 186 -11.99 -5.95 -4.67
N GLU A 187 -12.14 -7.17 -4.18
CA GLU A 187 -13.05 -7.50 -3.10
C GLU A 187 -12.65 -6.85 -1.77
N LEU A 188 -11.34 -6.69 -1.50
CA LEU A 188 -10.87 -6.02 -0.29
C LEU A 188 -10.84 -4.49 -0.46
N ALA A 189 -10.56 -4.00 -1.66
CA ALA A 189 -10.65 -2.57 -1.98
C ALA A 189 -12.06 -2.01 -1.80
N LEU A 190 -13.11 -2.82 -2.05
CA LEU A 190 -14.51 -2.44 -1.80
C LEU A 190 -14.78 -2.06 -0.34
N LEU A 191 -14.14 -2.71 0.62
CA LEU A 191 -14.33 -2.38 2.04
C LEU A 191 -13.80 -0.98 2.38
N LEU A 192 -12.71 -0.56 1.73
CA LEU A 192 -12.16 0.79 1.85
C LEU A 192 -13.02 1.81 1.11
N GLN A 193 -13.57 1.44 -0.05
CA GLN A 193 -14.52 2.27 -0.78
C GLN A 193 -15.80 2.50 0.03
N ASP A 194 -16.38 1.44 0.60
CA ASP A 194 -17.54 1.52 1.49
C ASP A 194 -17.29 2.50 2.67
N ALA A 195 -16.08 2.49 3.20
CA ALA A 195 -15.71 3.38 4.31
C ALA A 195 -15.66 4.85 3.86
N LEU A 196 -15.10 5.13 2.67
CA LEU A 196 -15.10 6.48 2.08
C LEU A 196 -16.53 6.98 1.82
N GLU A 197 -17.37 6.13 1.21
CA GLU A 197 -18.75 6.49 0.89
C GLU A 197 -19.59 6.73 2.14
N LYS A 198 -19.45 5.87 3.16
CA LYS A 198 -20.08 6.07 4.48
C LYS A 198 -19.56 7.32 5.19
N GLY A 199 -18.31 7.69 4.96
CA GLY A 199 -17.70 8.91 5.45
C GLY A 199 -18.14 10.18 4.71
N GLY A 200 -18.95 10.07 3.64
CA GLY A 200 -19.50 11.20 2.88
C GLY A 200 -18.72 11.55 1.61
N VAL A 201 -17.78 10.72 1.18
CA VAL A 201 -17.09 10.89 -0.11
C VAL A 201 -17.93 10.30 -1.23
N THR A 202 -18.11 11.03 -2.33
CA THR A 202 -18.67 10.47 -3.56
C THR A 202 -17.56 9.77 -4.34
N VAL A 203 -17.57 8.44 -4.41
CA VAL A 203 -16.57 7.66 -5.16
C VAL A 203 -17.09 7.31 -6.55
N ARG A 204 -16.27 7.58 -7.58
CA ARG A 204 -16.56 7.25 -8.98
C ARG A 204 -15.40 6.43 -9.55
N THR A 205 -15.56 5.15 -9.67
CA THR A 205 -14.63 4.26 -10.38
C THR A 205 -14.96 4.20 -11.87
N ASN A 206 -14.05 3.63 -12.69
CA ASN A 206 -14.14 3.63 -14.16
C ASN A 206 -14.32 5.05 -14.75
N THR A 207 -13.87 6.07 -14.04
CA THR A 207 -14.15 7.47 -14.35
C THR A 207 -12.89 8.32 -14.18
N GLY A 208 -12.09 8.44 -15.23
CA GLY A 208 -10.88 9.28 -15.23
C GLY A 208 -11.21 10.73 -15.58
N VAL A 209 -10.37 11.65 -15.10
CA VAL A 209 -10.45 13.06 -15.51
C VAL A 209 -9.80 13.22 -16.90
N LYS A 210 -10.56 13.78 -17.86
CA LYS A 210 -10.11 14.01 -19.24
C LYS A 210 -9.67 15.45 -19.48
N THR A 211 -10.48 16.43 -19.08
CA THR A 211 -10.15 17.86 -19.16
C THR A 211 -10.67 18.61 -17.95
N ILE A 212 -10.02 19.74 -17.66
CA ILE A 212 -10.44 20.68 -16.61
C ILE A 212 -10.45 22.07 -17.25
N GLU A 213 -11.58 22.74 -17.19
CA GLU A 213 -11.78 24.06 -17.77
C GLU A 213 -12.28 25.02 -16.70
N LYS A 214 -11.64 26.18 -16.57
CA LYS A 214 -12.09 27.22 -15.64
C LYS A 214 -13.27 28.01 -16.26
N GLN A 215 -14.36 28.13 -15.51
CA GLN A 215 -15.53 28.90 -15.87
C GLN A 215 -15.92 29.83 -14.70
N GLY A 216 -15.48 31.06 -14.75
CA GLY A 216 -15.63 31.99 -13.61
C GLY A 216 -14.86 31.52 -12.39
N ASN A 217 -15.54 31.32 -11.28
CA ASN A 217 -14.96 30.80 -10.02
C ASN A 217 -15.08 29.28 -9.88
N ALA A 218 -15.65 28.58 -10.84
CA ALA A 218 -15.79 27.13 -10.83
C ALA A 218 -14.90 26.47 -11.88
N LEU A 219 -14.57 25.21 -11.64
CA LEU A 219 -13.89 24.31 -12.58
C LEU A 219 -14.92 23.33 -13.14
N THR A 220 -15.01 23.23 -14.46
CA THR A 220 -15.78 22.19 -15.14
C THR A 220 -14.85 21.05 -15.48
N VAL A 221 -15.05 19.91 -14.84
CA VAL A 221 -14.28 18.68 -15.08
C VAL A 221 -15.08 17.81 -16.04
N THR A 222 -14.47 17.43 -17.17
CA THR A 222 -15.02 16.43 -18.09
C THR A 222 -14.33 15.10 -17.85
N PHE A 223 -15.09 14.03 -17.67
CA PHE A 223 -14.58 12.70 -17.41
C PHE A 223 -14.43 11.87 -18.69
N THR A 224 -13.77 10.74 -18.59
CA THR A 224 -13.53 9.80 -19.71
C THR A 224 -14.81 9.16 -20.24
N ASP A 225 -15.87 9.05 -19.42
CA ASP A 225 -17.20 8.59 -19.80
C ASP A 225 -18.06 9.68 -20.49
N GLY A 226 -17.51 10.88 -20.68
CA GLY A 226 -18.19 12.03 -21.27
C GLY A 226 -19.06 12.85 -20.29
N SER A 227 -19.27 12.37 -19.07
CA SER A 227 -19.99 13.12 -18.04
C SER A 227 -19.19 14.34 -17.57
N LYS A 228 -19.86 15.31 -16.96
CA LYS A 228 -19.24 16.54 -16.43
C LYS A 228 -19.61 16.75 -14.97
N ALA A 229 -18.72 17.37 -14.23
CA ALA A 229 -18.97 17.86 -12.88
C ALA A 229 -18.40 19.27 -12.71
N GLN A 230 -19.02 20.06 -11.83
CA GLN A 230 -18.45 21.32 -11.38
C GLN A 230 -17.85 21.15 -9.98
N THR A 231 -16.75 21.82 -9.75
CA THR A 231 -16.05 21.84 -8.46
C THR A 231 -15.33 23.16 -8.28
N GLY A 232 -14.96 23.52 -7.05
CA GLY A 232 -14.18 24.72 -6.81
C GLY A 232 -12.67 24.50 -6.84
N ALA A 233 -12.21 23.25 -6.67
CA ALA A 233 -10.80 22.88 -6.77
C ALA A 233 -10.64 21.43 -7.21
N VAL A 234 -9.51 21.11 -7.83
CA VAL A 234 -9.11 19.73 -8.21
C VAL A 234 -7.75 19.41 -7.61
N VAL A 235 -7.63 18.23 -6.98
CA VAL A 235 -6.34 17.68 -6.53
C VAL A 235 -6.00 16.46 -7.39
N LEU A 236 -4.87 16.53 -8.07
CA LEU A 236 -4.37 15.44 -8.92
C LEU A 236 -3.53 14.46 -8.08
N ALA A 237 -4.07 13.27 -7.85
CA ALA A 237 -3.42 12.15 -7.15
C ALA A 237 -3.19 10.96 -8.10
N LEU A 238 -2.74 11.25 -9.34
CA LEU A 238 -2.64 10.33 -10.48
C LEU A 238 -1.38 9.44 -10.45
N GLY A 239 -0.75 9.30 -9.28
CA GLY A 239 0.49 8.59 -9.08
C GLY A 239 1.72 9.46 -9.31
N VAL A 240 2.89 8.85 -9.22
CA VAL A 240 4.18 9.53 -9.29
C VAL A 240 5.08 8.91 -10.36
N ALA A 241 6.06 9.69 -10.85
CA ALA A 241 7.12 9.24 -11.73
C ALA A 241 8.48 9.49 -11.05
N PRO A 242 9.45 8.55 -11.14
CA PRO A 242 10.76 8.74 -10.55
C PRO A 242 11.49 9.92 -11.21
N GLU A 243 12.13 10.74 -10.40
CA GLU A 243 12.96 11.86 -10.86
C GLU A 243 14.32 11.35 -11.34
N THR A 244 14.44 11.07 -12.62
CA THR A 244 15.64 10.48 -13.21
C THR A 244 16.34 11.35 -14.24
N ALA A 245 15.81 12.55 -14.50
CA ALA A 245 16.35 13.45 -15.53
C ALA A 245 17.84 13.77 -15.33
N LEU A 246 18.24 14.11 -14.10
CA LEU A 246 19.63 14.41 -13.74
C LEU A 246 20.54 13.19 -13.95
N ALA A 247 20.14 12.01 -13.48
CA ALA A 247 20.90 10.77 -13.66
C ALA A 247 21.04 10.38 -15.14
N LYS A 248 19.95 10.51 -15.90
CA LYS A 248 19.93 10.23 -17.35
C LYS A 248 20.84 11.18 -18.13
N ALA A 249 20.78 12.48 -17.81
CA ALA A 249 21.64 13.49 -18.45
C ALA A 249 23.13 13.24 -18.16
N ALA A 250 23.45 12.71 -16.96
CA ALA A 250 24.79 12.30 -16.57
C ALA A 250 25.23 10.95 -17.19
N GLY A 251 24.43 10.30 -18.03
CA GLY A 251 24.74 9.00 -18.63
C GLY A 251 24.72 7.82 -17.67
N LEU A 252 24.04 7.94 -16.52
CA LEU A 252 23.80 6.81 -15.62
C LEU A 252 22.73 5.87 -16.18
N LYS A 253 22.86 4.57 -15.90
CA LYS A 253 21.90 3.57 -16.37
C LYS A 253 20.54 3.78 -15.71
N ILE A 254 19.50 3.83 -16.56
CA ILE A 254 18.09 3.83 -16.13
C ILE A 254 17.49 2.45 -16.43
N ALA A 255 16.77 1.89 -15.49
CA ALA A 255 16.09 0.61 -15.64
C ALA A 255 14.85 0.75 -16.54
N GLU A 256 14.34 -0.39 -17.07
CA GLU A 256 13.17 -0.41 -17.97
C GLU A 256 11.91 0.19 -17.34
N ASN A 257 11.77 0.10 -16.03
CA ASN A 257 10.65 0.70 -15.27
C ASN A 257 10.80 2.22 -15.07
N GLY A 258 11.86 2.83 -15.59
CA GLY A 258 12.14 4.27 -15.54
C GLY A 258 12.90 4.73 -14.30
N GLY A 259 13.19 3.88 -13.32
CA GLY A 259 13.98 4.20 -12.12
C GLY A 259 15.49 4.17 -12.39
N ILE A 260 16.28 4.85 -11.55
CA ILE A 260 17.75 4.75 -11.61
C ILE A 260 18.15 3.31 -11.29
N ALA A 261 18.91 2.67 -12.20
CA ALA A 261 19.41 1.33 -11.98
C ALA A 261 20.51 1.35 -10.90
N VAL A 262 20.37 0.53 -9.89
CA VAL A 262 21.35 0.37 -8.81
C VAL A 262 21.63 -1.12 -8.57
N ASP A 263 22.82 -1.42 -8.05
CA ASP A 263 23.17 -2.76 -7.58
C ASP A 263 22.57 -3.05 -6.19
N GLU A 264 22.92 -4.18 -5.59
CA GLU A 264 22.46 -4.56 -4.24
C GLU A 264 22.99 -3.61 -3.15
N ARG A 265 24.11 -2.92 -3.40
CA ARG A 265 24.70 -1.94 -2.50
C ARG A 265 24.15 -0.52 -2.71
N MET A 266 23.15 -0.35 -3.58
CA MET A 266 22.60 0.94 -4.01
C MET A 266 23.60 1.80 -4.81
N CYS A 267 24.64 1.21 -5.38
CA CYS A 267 25.58 1.86 -6.29
C CYS A 267 24.98 1.89 -7.70
N THR A 268 25.12 3.02 -8.40
CA THR A 268 24.65 3.17 -9.78
C THR A 268 25.63 2.50 -10.77
N SER A 269 25.48 2.78 -12.07
CA SER A 269 26.48 2.35 -13.09
C SER A 269 27.83 3.08 -12.97
N ASP A 270 27.95 4.01 -12.04
CA ASP A 270 29.19 4.72 -11.70
C ASP A 270 29.58 4.37 -10.25
N PRO A 271 30.82 3.89 -9.98
CA PRO A 271 31.24 3.43 -8.66
C PRO A 271 31.33 4.54 -7.60
N ASP A 272 31.30 5.80 -8.01
CA ASP A 272 31.36 6.95 -7.13
C ASP A 272 29.98 7.60 -6.91
N ILE A 273 28.93 7.05 -7.55
CA ILE A 273 27.57 7.58 -7.48
C ILE A 273 26.60 6.52 -6.95
N PHE A 274 25.94 6.83 -5.85
CA PHE A 274 24.89 6.01 -5.24
C PHE A 274 23.53 6.67 -5.46
N ALA A 275 22.44 5.87 -5.36
CA ALA A 275 21.10 6.41 -5.42
C ALA A 275 20.16 5.69 -4.44
N ALA A 276 19.14 6.40 -3.93
CA ALA A 276 18.17 5.86 -2.99
C ALA A 276 16.81 6.57 -3.07
N GLY A 277 15.79 5.95 -2.49
CA GLY A 277 14.43 6.48 -2.40
C GLY A 277 13.58 6.23 -3.64
N ASP A 278 12.56 7.05 -3.84
CA ASP A 278 11.51 6.83 -4.85
C ASP A 278 12.01 6.87 -6.30
N ALA A 279 13.24 7.37 -6.52
CA ALA A 279 13.85 7.47 -7.84
C ALA A 279 14.52 6.16 -8.33
N VAL A 280 14.71 5.16 -7.46
CA VAL A 280 15.49 3.97 -7.79
C VAL A 280 14.65 2.77 -8.18
N SER A 281 15.16 1.95 -9.10
CA SER A 281 14.62 0.63 -9.38
C SER A 281 15.04 -0.37 -8.31
N VAL A 282 14.07 -1.02 -7.68
CA VAL A 282 14.26 -2.01 -6.61
C VAL A 282 13.77 -3.39 -7.04
N LEU A 283 14.11 -4.44 -6.29
CA LEU A 283 13.55 -5.77 -6.47
C LEU A 283 12.31 -5.91 -5.58
N GLY A 284 11.17 -6.15 -6.20
CA GLY A 284 9.92 -6.42 -5.50
C GLY A 284 9.89 -7.81 -4.83
N ALA A 285 8.76 -8.15 -4.23
CA ALA A 285 8.57 -9.44 -3.57
C ALA A 285 8.80 -10.64 -4.52
N ASN A 286 8.44 -10.49 -5.80
CA ASN A 286 8.66 -11.49 -6.87
C ASN A 286 10.09 -11.52 -7.43
N GLY A 287 11.01 -10.74 -6.90
CA GLY A 287 12.38 -10.62 -7.42
C GLY A 287 12.51 -9.85 -8.73
N LYS A 288 11.43 -9.28 -9.28
CA LYS A 288 11.46 -8.45 -10.50
C LYS A 288 11.69 -6.97 -10.16
N GLU A 289 12.30 -6.25 -11.08
CA GLU A 289 12.50 -4.81 -10.93
C GLU A 289 11.17 -4.04 -10.90
N THR A 290 11.02 -3.16 -9.93
CA THR A 290 9.82 -2.35 -9.70
C THR A 290 10.16 -1.01 -9.07
N LEU A 291 9.18 -0.11 -9.02
CA LEU A 291 9.23 1.14 -8.27
C LEU A 291 8.36 1.01 -7.02
N VAL A 292 8.92 1.38 -5.87
CA VAL A 292 8.19 1.33 -4.57
C VAL A 292 8.39 2.67 -3.85
N PRO A 293 7.58 3.69 -4.18
CA PRO A 293 7.69 5.03 -3.58
C PRO A 293 7.10 5.03 -2.17
N LEU A 294 7.85 4.50 -1.21
CA LEU A 294 7.47 4.41 0.21
C LEU A 294 8.60 4.94 1.10
N ALA A 295 8.24 5.68 2.14
CA ALA A 295 9.17 6.30 3.06
C ALA A 295 10.03 5.29 3.85
N GLY A 296 9.47 4.13 4.23
CA GLY A 296 10.20 3.07 4.92
C GLY A 296 11.40 2.55 4.13
N PRO A 297 11.22 2.08 2.88
CA PRO A 297 12.33 1.73 1.99
C PRO A 297 13.33 2.86 1.79
N ALA A 298 12.88 4.09 1.50
CA ALA A 298 13.75 5.24 1.26
C ALA A 298 14.70 5.52 2.44
N ASN A 299 14.17 5.49 3.67
CA ASN A 299 14.98 5.69 4.89
C ASN A 299 16.01 4.57 5.09
N ARG A 300 15.61 3.30 4.89
CA ARG A 300 16.55 2.17 5.00
C ARG A 300 17.63 2.21 3.92
N GLN A 301 17.27 2.56 2.69
CA GLN A 301 18.22 2.73 1.59
C GLN A 301 19.23 3.83 1.88
N GLY A 302 18.79 5.00 2.36
CA GLY A 302 19.69 6.09 2.77
C GLY A 302 20.68 5.64 3.85
N ARG A 303 20.21 4.84 4.83
CA ARG A 303 21.09 4.24 5.84
C ARG A 303 22.12 3.28 5.26
N SER A 304 21.70 2.39 4.34
CA SER A 304 22.60 1.43 3.67
C SER A 304 23.64 2.14 2.79
N VAL A 305 23.23 3.16 2.03
CA VAL A 305 24.12 4.00 1.23
C VAL A 305 25.22 4.61 2.09
N ALA A 306 24.86 5.19 3.24
CA ALA A 306 25.86 5.81 4.15
C ALA A 306 26.93 4.80 4.62
N GLN A 307 26.55 3.55 4.86
CA GLN A 307 27.51 2.49 5.23
C GLN A 307 28.38 2.07 4.04
N ASN A 308 27.76 1.95 2.86
CA ASN A 308 28.45 1.53 1.62
C ASN A 308 29.43 2.57 1.09
N LEU A 309 29.16 3.86 1.31
CA LEU A 309 30.09 4.96 1.02
C LEU A 309 31.44 4.82 1.75
N LEU A 310 31.45 4.21 2.92
CA LEU A 310 32.63 3.97 3.75
C LEU A 310 33.22 2.54 3.57
N GLY A 311 32.91 1.87 2.48
CA GLY A 311 33.43 0.53 2.20
C GLY A 311 32.60 -0.60 2.81
N GLY A 312 31.43 -0.32 3.36
CA GLY A 312 30.49 -1.35 3.83
C GLY A 312 29.93 -2.21 2.70
N SER A 313 29.28 -3.32 3.07
CA SER A 313 28.68 -4.29 2.13
C SER A 313 27.20 -4.53 2.42
N GLU A 314 26.49 -3.49 2.80
CA GLU A 314 25.03 -3.58 3.07
C GLU A 314 24.25 -3.81 1.76
N THR A 315 23.53 -4.93 1.69
CA THR A 315 22.76 -5.34 0.51
C THR A 315 21.24 -5.26 0.73
N ASN A 316 20.80 -4.80 1.89
CA ASN A 316 19.38 -4.82 2.28
C ASN A 316 18.50 -3.74 1.62
N GLY A 317 19.10 -2.78 0.89
CA GLY A 317 18.39 -1.66 0.28
C GLY A 317 17.56 -2.03 -0.95
N LYS A 318 18.07 -2.98 -1.75
CA LYS A 318 17.51 -3.30 -3.07
C LYS A 318 16.20 -4.11 -3.02
N ARG A 319 16.00 -5.00 -2.05
CA ARG A 319 14.79 -5.84 -1.96
C ARG A 319 13.73 -5.21 -1.07
N VAL A 320 12.53 -5.01 -1.63
CA VAL A 320 11.39 -4.34 -0.98
C VAL A 320 10.13 -5.19 -1.13
N LEU A 321 9.41 -5.44 -0.03
CA LEU A 321 8.17 -6.23 -0.02
C LEU A 321 6.92 -5.39 -0.32
N GLY A 322 7.00 -4.06 -0.21
CA GLY A 322 5.88 -3.16 -0.44
C GLY A 322 4.83 -3.17 0.68
N ALA A 323 5.23 -3.51 1.93
CA ALA A 323 4.32 -3.42 3.07
C ALA A 323 3.80 -1.99 3.22
N SER A 324 2.48 -1.85 3.23
CA SER A 324 1.80 -0.56 3.24
C SER A 324 0.47 -0.61 3.99
N VAL A 325 0.06 0.54 4.52
CA VAL A 325 -1.18 0.71 5.27
C VAL A 325 -1.85 2.01 4.86
N VAL A 326 -3.19 2.02 4.87
CA VAL A 326 -4.03 3.20 4.66
C VAL A 326 -5.18 3.17 5.65
N ARG A 327 -5.64 4.35 6.05
CA ARG A 327 -6.89 4.51 6.78
C ARG A 327 -7.90 5.29 5.93
N ALA A 328 -9.12 4.82 5.92
CA ALA A 328 -10.28 5.50 5.37
C ALA A 328 -11.34 5.60 6.48
N PHE A 329 -11.40 6.74 7.15
CA PHE A 329 -12.23 6.97 8.34
C PHE A 329 -11.95 5.92 9.45
N GLY A 330 -12.92 5.09 9.78
CA GLY A 330 -12.78 4.04 10.81
C GLY A 330 -12.25 2.70 10.28
N THR A 331 -11.92 2.60 9.00
CA THR A 331 -11.46 1.37 8.35
C THR A 331 -9.98 1.47 7.98
N VAL A 332 -9.21 0.46 8.35
CA VAL A 332 -7.78 0.32 8.04
C VAL A 332 -7.62 -0.79 7.02
N GLY A 333 -6.84 -0.54 5.98
CA GLY A 333 -6.39 -1.54 5.03
C GLY A 333 -4.87 -1.65 5.04
N ALA A 334 -4.33 -2.85 5.10
CA ALA A 334 -2.89 -3.09 5.01
C ALA A 334 -2.59 -4.27 4.08
N CYS A 335 -1.45 -4.22 3.40
CA CYS A 335 -1.04 -5.28 2.49
C CYS A 335 0.48 -5.41 2.42
N VAL A 336 0.95 -6.58 1.97
CA VAL A 336 2.36 -6.89 1.72
C VAL A 336 2.51 -7.93 0.62
N GLY A 337 3.59 -7.86 -0.12
CA GLY A 337 3.89 -8.80 -1.20
C GLY A 337 3.08 -8.53 -2.47
N GLN A 338 2.76 -9.58 -3.20
CA GLN A 338 1.99 -9.50 -4.45
C GLN A 338 0.49 -9.64 -4.18
N ASN A 339 -0.33 -8.94 -4.95
CA ASN A 339 -1.77 -9.20 -5.02
C ASN A 339 -2.09 -10.20 -6.15
N GLU A 340 -3.32 -10.69 -6.19
CA GLU A 340 -3.76 -11.70 -7.16
C GLU A 340 -3.64 -11.19 -8.61
N LYS A 341 -3.91 -9.89 -8.86
CA LYS A 341 -3.75 -9.27 -10.18
C LYS A 341 -2.29 -9.32 -10.67
N GLN A 342 -1.33 -9.11 -9.78
CA GLN A 342 0.09 -9.19 -10.11
C GLN A 342 0.52 -10.64 -10.37
N LEU A 343 0.07 -11.59 -9.55
CA LEU A 343 0.36 -13.01 -9.74
C LEU A 343 -0.18 -13.52 -11.08
N LYS A 344 -1.43 -13.18 -11.41
CA LYS A 344 -2.06 -13.51 -12.71
C LYS A 344 -1.28 -12.91 -13.90
N ARG A 345 -0.92 -11.63 -13.81
CA ARG A 345 -0.12 -10.96 -14.85
C ARG A 345 1.26 -11.61 -15.01
N ASP A 346 1.88 -12.01 -13.90
CA ASP A 346 3.21 -12.62 -13.89
C ASP A 346 3.19 -14.11 -14.26
N GLY A 347 2.01 -14.73 -14.40
CA GLY A 347 1.85 -16.18 -14.67
C GLY A 347 2.30 -17.06 -13.51
N THR A 348 2.32 -16.52 -12.29
CA THR A 348 2.73 -17.26 -11.09
C THR A 348 1.57 -18.09 -10.56
N ALA A 349 1.76 -19.40 -10.42
CA ALA A 349 0.79 -20.28 -9.77
C ALA A 349 0.68 -19.94 -8.28
N TYR A 350 -0.54 -19.90 -7.77
CA TYR A 350 -0.81 -19.57 -6.38
C TYR A 350 -2.07 -20.26 -5.88
N ARG A 351 -2.15 -20.38 -4.56
CA ARG A 351 -3.36 -20.72 -3.79
C ARG A 351 -3.81 -19.50 -3.02
N LYS A 352 -5.08 -19.42 -2.68
CA LYS A 352 -5.64 -18.31 -1.91
C LYS A 352 -6.65 -18.80 -0.87
N ILE A 353 -6.63 -18.16 0.28
CA ILE A 353 -7.61 -18.39 1.34
C ILE A 353 -8.11 -17.06 1.89
N TYR A 354 -9.34 -17.09 2.41
CA TYR A 354 -9.97 -15.99 3.12
C TYR A 354 -10.28 -16.38 4.56
N THR A 355 -10.00 -15.50 5.51
CA THR A 355 -10.41 -15.65 6.90
C THR A 355 -11.00 -14.35 7.43
N PHE A 356 -11.86 -14.45 8.45
CA PHE A 356 -12.50 -13.30 9.10
C PHE A 356 -12.38 -13.40 10.62
N PRO A 357 -11.16 -13.50 11.18
CA PRO A 357 -10.97 -13.51 12.63
C PRO A 357 -11.38 -12.18 13.24
N LEU A 358 -11.64 -12.18 14.55
CA LEU A 358 -11.81 -10.94 15.29
C LEU A 358 -10.46 -10.29 15.59
N SER A 359 -10.44 -8.96 15.72
CA SER A 359 -9.25 -8.17 16.04
C SER A 359 -8.64 -8.56 17.39
N HIS A 360 -9.47 -9.02 18.33
CA HIS A 360 -9.07 -9.54 19.64
C HIS A 360 -10.08 -10.58 20.15
N ALA A 361 -9.93 -11.03 21.39
CA ALA A 361 -10.78 -12.08 21.98
C ALA A 361 -12.27 -11.68 21.97
N GLY A 362 -13.12 -12.55 21.39
CA GLY A 362 -14.53 -12.25 21.17
C GLY A 362 -15.38 -12.09 22.43
N TYR A 363 -14.89 -12.55 23.59
CA TYR A 363 -15.54 -12.33 24.88
C TYR A 363 -15.19 -10.99 25.53
N TYR A 364 -14.19 -10.26 24.96
CA TYR A 364 -13.86 -8.91 25.36
C TYR A 364 -14.60 -7.91 24.45
N PRO A 365 -15.22 -6.85 25.03
CA PRO A 365 -16.01 -5.91 24.24
C PRO A 365 -15.20 -5.18 23.15
N GLY A 366 -15.83 -4.92 22.00
CA GLY A 366 -15.26 -4.11 20.93
C GLY A 366 -14.56 -4.92 19.82
N GLY A 367 -14.46 -6.24 19.95
CA GLY A 367 -13.87 -7.08 18.89
C GLY A 367 -14.58 -6.94 17.55
N SER A 368 -13.84 -6.61 16.51
CA SER A 368 -14.33 -6.43 15.15
C SER A 368 -13.67 -7.40 14.17
N PRO A 369 -14.39 -7.87 13.14
CA PRO A 369 -13.80 -8.79 12.16
C PRO A 369 -12.75 -8.09 11.31
N ILE A 370 -11.65 -8.81 11.03
CA ILE A 370 -10.64 -8.45 10.04
C ILE A 370 -10.83 -9.36 8.82
N ALA A 371 -11.15 -8.80 7.66
CA ALA A 371 -11.14 -9.54 6.41
C ALA A 371 -9.68 -9.74 5.98
N MET A 372 -9.23 -10.99 5.92
CA MET A 372 -7.85 -11.31 5.55
C MET A 372 -7.82 -12.25 4.35
N LYS A 373 -6.90 -11.99 3.44
CA LYS A 373 -6.58 -12.82 2.28
C LYS A 373 -5.10 -13.16 2.31
N LEU A 374 -4.76 -14.45 2.15
CA LEU A 374 -3.40 -14.95 2.02
C LEU A 374 -3.23 -15.58 0.64
N LEU A 375 -2.10 -15.28 0.00
CA LEU A 375 -1.66 -15.83 -1.27
C LEU A 375 -0.35 -16.59 -1.04
N TYR A 376 -0.29 -17.84 -1.43
CA TYR A 376 0.88 -18.72 -1.20
C TYR A 376 1.02 -19.75 -2.33
N ASP A 377 2.20 -20.34 -2.47
CA ASP A 377 2.47 -21.38 -3.45
C ASP A 377 2.22 -22.80 -2.91
N GLU A 378 2.41 -23.81 -3.74
CA GLU A 378 2.24 -25.23 -3.39
C GLU A 378 3.22 -25.72 -2.31
N LYS A 379 4.31 -24.97 -2.06
CA LYS A 379 5.29 -25.27 -1.02
C LYS A 379 4.99 -24.56 0.29
N GLY A 380 3.92 -23.73 0.31
CA GLY A 380 3.57 -22.90 1.44
C GLY A 380 4.33 -21.57 1.51
N SER A 381 5.17 -21.23 0.51
CA SER A 381 5.84 -19.92 0.48
C SER A 381 4.82 -18.81 0.34
N ILE A 382 4.88 -17.80 1.20
CA ILE A 382 3.93 -16.70 1.21
C ILE A 382 4.27 -15.72 0.09
N LEU A 383 3.34 -15.51 -0.84
CA LEU A 383 3.48 -14.61 -1.98
C LEU A 383 2.95 -13.21 -1.67
N GLY A 384 1.92 -13.12 -0.83
CA GLY A 384 1.35 -11.86 -0.41
C GLY A 384 0.19 -12.02 0.55
N ALA A 385 -0.14 -10.93 1.25
CA ALA A 385 -1.26 -10.88 2.16
C ALA A 385 -1.92 -9.50 2.15
N GLN A 386 -3.22 -9.49 2.40
CA GLN A 386 -4.04 -8.28 2.50
C GLN A 386 -4.98 -8.43 3.69
N ALA A 387 -5.21 -7.34 4.40
CA ALA A 387 -6.14 -7.30 5.52
C ALA A 387 -6.90 -5.97 5.54
N VAL A 388 -8.21 -6.03 5.86
CA VAL A 388 -9.06 -4.84 6.02
C VAL A 388 -9.95 -5.04 7.25
N GLY A 389 -9.99 -4.05 8.12
CA GLY A 389 -10.77 -4.05 9.35
C GLY A 389 -10.69 -2.71 10.06
N SER A 390 -11.09 -2.64 11.33
CA SER A 390 -11.04 -1.38 12.10
C SER A 390 -9.83 -1.28 13.02
N GLU A 391 -9.35 -2.39 13.59
CA GLU A 391 -8.29 -2.38 14.60
C GLU A 391 -7.26 -3.48 14.37
N TYR A 392 -6.00 -3.22 14.70
CA TYR A 392 -4.86 -4.16 14.66
C TYR A 392 -4.60 -4.80 13.29
N VAL A 393 -5.07 -4.18 12.21
CA VAL A 393 -4.94 -4.69 10.84
C VAL A 393 -3.49 -4.66 10.38
N GLU A 394 -2.82 -3.50 10.56
CA GLU A 394 -1.41 -3.31 10.21
C GLU A 394 -0.49 -4.24 10.99
N LYS A 395 -0.81 -4.52 12.26
CA LYS A 395 -0.07 -5.48 13.09
C LYS A 395 -0.03 -6.88 12.47
N GLN A 396 -1.15 -7.35 11.92
CA GLN A 396 -1.20 -8.67 11.27
C GLN A 396 -0.31 -8.70 10.03
N ILE A 397 -0.36 -7.65 9.22
CA ILE A 397 0.45 -7.54 8.00
C ILE A 397 1.93 -7.36 8.32
N ASP A 398 2.30 -6.63 9.37
CA ASP A 398 3.70 -6.49 9.82
C ASP A 398 4.31 -7.83 10.25
N VAL A 399 3.54 -8.66 10.95
CA VAL A 399 3.96 -10.02 11.31
C VAL A 399 4.18 -10.87 10.05
N ILE A 400 3.21 -10.90 9.13
CA ILE A 400 3.32 -11.64 7.86
C ILE A 400 4.49 -11.11 7.03
N SER A 401 4.68 -9.78 6.96
CA SER A 401 5.81 -9.15 6.27
C SER A 401 7.15 -9.61 6.84
N THR A 402 7.23 -9.76 8.16
CA THR A 402 8.43 -10.26 8.85
C THR A 402 8.71 -11.70 8.45
N VAL A 403 7.70 -12.56 8.44
CA VAL A 403 7.84 -13.97 8.03
C VAL A 403 8.30 -14.07 6.58
N ILE A 404 7.68 -13.33 5.65
CA ILE A 404 8.11 -13.25 4.24
C ILE A 404 9.58 -12.80 4.13
N LYS A 405 9.97 -11.76 4.89
CA LYS A 405 11.34 -11.23 4.85
C LYS A 405 12.38 -12.23 5.29
N LEU A 406 12.04 -13.10 6.24
CA LEU A 406 12.91 -14.16 6.74
C LEU A 406 12.88 -15.45 5.91
N GLY A 407 12.06 -15.50 4.85
CA GLY A 407 11.91 -16.68 3.99
C GLY A 407 11.03 -17.77 4.60
N GLY A 408 10.19 -17.41 5.57
CA GLY A 408 9.24 -18.33 6.20
C GLY A 408 8.02 -18.62 5.31
N THR A 409 7.22 -19.56 5.77
CA THR A 409 6.10 -20.18 5.06
C THR A 409 4.81 -20.05 5.86
N VAL A 410 3.73 -20.61 5.34
CA VAL A 410 2.44 -20.70 6.05
C VAL A 410 2.54 -21.55 7.33
N HIS A 411 3.47 -22.52 7.40
CA HIS A 411 3.75 -23.31 8.60
C HIS A 411 4.32 -22.45 9.72
N ASP A 412 5.23 -21.54 9.36
CA ASP A 412 5.76 -20.58 10.34
C ASP A 412 4.65 -19.68 10.90
N LEU A 413 3.68 -19.25 10.06
CA LEU A 413 2.53 -18.48 10.56
C LEU A 413 1.70 -19.24 11.60
N ALA A 414 1.54 -20.56 11.42
CA ALA A 414 0.81 -21.41 12.34
C ALA A 414 1.51 -21.53 13.71
N GLU A 415 2.84 -21.60 13.70
CA GLU A 415 3.67 -21.84 14.89
C GLU A 415 4.08 -20.56 15.64
N LEU A 416 3.81 -19.36 15.11
CA LEU A 416 4.21 -18.11 15.76
C LEU A 416 3.65 -18.00 17.17
N GLU A 417 4.52 -17.72 18.13
CA GLU A 417 4.16 -17.31 19.47
C GLU A 417 3.98 -15.78 19.52
N LEU A 418 2.74 -15.33 19.58
CA LEU A 418 2.39 -13.91 19.56
C LEU A 418 1.78 -13.47 20.90
N CYS A 419 2.04 -12.20 21.26
CA CYS A 419 1.51 -11.64 22.50
C CYS A 419 -0.02 -11.72 22.54
N TYR A 420 -0.54 -12.23 23.66
CA TYR A 420 -1.97 -12.35 23.92
C TYR A 420 -2.35 -11.75 25.28
N ALA A 421 -3.36 -10.91 25.23
CA ALA A 421 -4.28 -10.61 26.32
C ALA A 421 -5.60 -10.18 25.65
N PRO A 422 -6.76 -10.35 26.34
CA PRO A 422 -8.07 -10.17 25.72
C PRO A 422 -8.28 -8.87 24.93
N PRO A 423 -7.78 -7.69 25.37
CA PRO A 423 -7.95 -6.44 24.62
C PRO A 423 -7.08 -6.31 23.35
N PHE A 424 -6.05 -7.15 23.17
CA PHE A 424 -5.01 -6.94 22.16
C PHE A 424 -4.97 -8.02 21.08
N ASN A 425 -5.46 -9.23 21.40
CA ASN A 425 -5.37 -10.35 20.46
C ASN A 425 -6.32 -11.48 20.90
N SER A 426 -6.35 -12.56 20.14
CA SER A 426 -6.89 -13.86 20.54
C SER A 426 -5.74 -14.82 20.84
N ALA A 427 -5.97 -15.82 21.68
CA ALA A 427 -4.96 -16.86 21.98
C ALA A 427 -4.48 -17.58 20.71
N LYS A 428 -5.40 -17.77 19.74
CA LYS A 428 -5.07 -18.11 18.35
C LYS A 428 -5.18 -16.81 17.57
N SER A 429 -4.05 -16.16 17.29
CA SER A 429 -4.06 -14.86 16.61
C SER A 429 -4.65 -14.96 15.20
N PRO A 430 -5.08 -13.85 14.60
CA PRO A 430 -5.50 -13.82 13.19
C PRO A 430 -4.45 -14.41 12.25
N VAL A 431 -3.16 -14.19 12.52
CA VAL A 431 -2.06 -14.74 11.72
C VAL A 431 -1.94 -16.25 11.90
N ASN A 432 -2.01 -16.77 13.14
CA ASN A 432 -2.03 -18.22 13.37
C ASN A 432 -3.22 -18.89 12.67
N MET A 433 -4.40 -18.25 12.69
CA MET A 433 -5.59 -18.77 12.00
C MET A 433 -5.36 -18.89 10.49
N LEU A 434 -4.70 -17.93 9.85
CA LEU A 434 -4.30 -18.05 8.44
C LEU A 434 -3.36 -19.24 8.22
N GLY A 435 -2.35 -19.41 9.06
CA GLY A 435 -1.42 -20.56 9.03
C GLY A 435 -2.17 -21.89 9.13
N PHE A 436 -3.02 -22.06 10.15
CA PHE A 436 -3.79 -23.30 10.34
C PHE A 436 -4.70 -23.64 9.16
N VAL A 437 -5.35 -22.64 8.58
CA VAL A 437 -6.23 -22.82 7.42
C VAL A 437 -5.40 -23.24 6.19
N ALA A 438 -4.27 -22.58 5.93
CA ALA A 438 -3.38 -22.93 4.83
C ALA A 438 -2.74 -24.32 4.98
N GLU A 439 -2.33 -24.70 6.19
CA GLU A 439 -1.82 -26.06 6.47
C GLU A 439 -2.86 -27.16 6.24
N ASN A 440 -4.09 -26.95 6.69
CA ASN A 440 -5.19 -27.88 6.45
C ASN A 440 -5.47 -28.09 4.96
N GLU A 441 -5.31 -27.04 4.18
CA GLU A 441 -5.48 -27.07 2.70
C GLU A 441 -4.30 -27.79 2.05
N LEU A 442 -3.05 -27.42 2.35
CA LEU A 442 -1.84 -28.00 1.76
C LEU A 442 -1.68 -29.48 2.08
N SER A 443 -2.00 -29.88 3.31
CA SER A 443 -1.94 -31.30 3.72
C SER A 443 -3.06 -32.17 3.12
N GLY A 444 -4.05 -31.56 2.44
CA GLY A 444 -5.25 -32.25 1.96
C GLY A 444 -6.21 -32.70 3.08
N LEU A 445 -5.95 -32.28 4.33
CA LEU A 445 -6.84 -32.55 5.46
C LEU A 445 -8.21 -31.90 5.24
N CYS A 446 -8.22 -30.68 4.70
CA CYS A 446 -9.42 -29.95 4.33
C CYS A 446 -9.20 -29.24 2.99
N PRO A 447 -9.47 -29.91 1.85
CA PRO A 447 -9.43 -29.25 0.56
C PRO A 447 -10.33 -28.03 0.54
N MET A 448 -9.89 -26.97 -0.12
CA MET A 448 -10.63 -25.69 -0.18
C MET A 448 -10.88 -25.27 -1.61
N MET A 449 -11.97 -24.54 -1.79
CA MET A 449 -12.25 -23.75 -2.98
C MET A 449 -12.64 -22.33 -2.55
N THR A 450 -12.48 -21.38 -3.44
CA THR A 450 -12.92 -20.00 -3.18
C THR A 450 -14.25 -19.70 -3.89
N PRO A 451 -15.02 -18.70 -3.44
CA PRO A 451 -16.35 -18.43 -4.00
C PRO A 451 -16.38 -18.11 -5.50
N ASP A 452 -15.30 -17.61 -6.07
CA ASP A 452 -15.16 -17.36 -7.51
C ASP A 452 -14.95 -18.65 -8.34
N GLU A 453 -14.70 -19.78 -7.69
CA GLU A 453 -14.62 -21.11 -8.32
C GLU A 453 -15.97 -21.84 -8.33
N LEU A 454 -16.99 -21.29 -7.66
CA LEU A 454 -18.34 -21.86 -7.66
C LEU A 454 -18.96 -21.79 -9.06
N THR A 455 -19.46 -22.92 -9.53
CA THR A 455 -20.22 -23.04 -10.79
C THR A 455 -21.69 -23.36 -10.50
N LYS A 456 -22.55 -23.27 -11.51
CA LYS A 456 -23.97 -23.64 -11.39
C LYS A 456 -24.15 -25.13 -11.07
N ASP A 457 -23.20 -25.97 -11.47
CA ASP A 457 -23.24 -27.41 -11.26
C ASP A 457 -22.67 -27.86 -9.91
N THR A 458 -22.07 -26.93 -9.14
CA THR A 458 -21.51 -27.21 -7.83
C THR A 458 -22.65 -27.50 -6.83
N PHE A 459 -22.65 -28.70 -6.22
CA PHE A 459 -23.53 -28.97 -5.09
C PHE A 459 -23.03 -28.22 -3.88
N LEU A 460 -23.85 -27.28 -3.38
CA LEU A 460 -23.48 -26.42 -2.25
C LEU A 460 -24.31 -26.77 -1.01
N LEU A 461 -23.62 -27.15 0.05
CA LEU A 461 -24.18 -27.42 1.37
C LEU A 461 -23.91 -26.23 2.29
N ASP A 462 -24.95 -25.55 2.73
CA ASP A 462 -24.86 -24.47 3.72
C ASP A 462 -25.15 -25.02 5.12
N VAL A 463 -24.14 -25.00 6.00
CA VAL A 463 -24.25 -25.53 7.37
C VAL A 463 -24.58 -24.46 8.42
N ARG A 464 -25.06 -23.30 7.99
CA ARG A 464 -25.57 -22.25 8.89
C ARG A 464 -26.94 -22.60 9.45
N ASN A 465 -27.29 -21.96 10.57
CA ASN A 465 -28.64 -22.06 11.10
C ASN A 465 -29.64 -21.31 10.20
N PRO A 466 -30.88 -21.77 10.04
CA PRO A 466 -31.88 -21.12 9.20
C PRO A 466 -32.10 -19.63 9.52
N GLN A 467 -31.98 -19.24 10.79
CA GLN A 467 -32.12 -17.85 11.21
C GLN A 467 -31.03 -16.93 10.61
N GLU A 468 -29.83 -17.45 10.39
CA GLU A 468 -28.74 -16.68 9.74
C GLU A 468 -29.05 -16.41 8.26
N LEU A 469 -29.70 -17.36 7.57
CA LEU A 469 -30.09 -17.19 6.17
C LEU A 469 -31.10 -16.04 6.02
N LEU A 470 -32.07 -15.97 6.93
CA LEU A 470 -33.08 -14.91 6.95
C LEU A 470 -32.51 -13.51 7.26
N THR A 471 -31.46 -13.45 8.08
CA THR A 471 -30.91 -12.15 8.54
C THR A 471 -29.78 -11.62 7.69
N VAL A 472 -28.95 -12.50 7.10
CA VAL A 472 -27.73 -12.11 6.39
C VAL A 472 -27.83 -12.37 4.88
N GLY A 473 -28.75 -13.26 4.48
CA GLY A 473 -28.92 -13.73 3.11
C GLY A 473 -28.41 -15.15 2.90
N GLU A 474 -28.73 -15.72 1.76
CA GLU A 474 -28.48 -17.11 1.40
C GLU A 474 -27.66 -17.28 0.11
N PHE A 475 -27.05 -18.44 -0.03
CA PHE A 475 -26.47 -18.83 -1.32
C PHE A 475 -27.57 -19.29 -2.26
N PRO A 476 -27.56 -18.92 -3.53
CA PRO A 476 -28.49 -19.47 -4.51
C PRO A 476 -28.37 -20.99 -4.60
N ASP A 477 -29.52 -21.68 -4.63
CA ASP A 477 -29.62 -23.14 -4.83
C ASP A 477 -28.81 -24.00 -3.84
N ALA A 478 -28.49 -23.49 -2.66
CA ALA A 478 -27.81 -24.26 -1.62
C ALA A 478 -28.79 -25.13 -0.84
N VAL A 479 -28.37 -26.36 -0.51
CA VAL A 479 -29.07 -27.20 0.46
C VAL A 479 -28.65 -26.76 1.87
N ASN A 480 -29.60 -26.46 2.72
CA ASN A 480 -29.31 -26.07 4.11
C ASN A 480 -29.51 -27.24 5.06
N ILE A 481 -28.42 -27.69 5.67
CA ILE A 481 -28.43 -28.65 6.78
C ILE A 481 -27.51 -28.08 7.87
N PRO A 482 -28.06 -27.56 8.98
CA PRO A 482 -27.26 -27.01 10.08
C PRO A 482 -26.23 -28.02 10.59
N LEU A 483 -25.02 -27.52 10.93
CA LEU A 483 -23.90 -28.36 11.38
C LEU A 483 -24.29 -29.32 12.51
N ASP A 484 -25.10 -28.85 13.46
CA ASP A 484 -25.44 -29.59 14.66
C ASP A 484 -26.27 -30.84 14.40
N VAL A 485 -27.03 -30.87 13.30
CA VAL A 485 -27.84 -32.02 12.85
C VAL A 485 -27.28 -32.73 11.62
N LEU A 486 -26.11 -32.31 11.13
CA LEU A 486 -25.52 -32.84 9.90
C LEU A 486 -25.29 -34.36 9.97
N ARG A 487 -24.80 -34.89 11.12
CA ARG A 487 -24.50 -36.32 11.30
C ARG A 487 -25.72 -37.22 11.18
N GLU A 488 -26.92 -36.68 11.49
CA GLU A 488 -28.19 -37.41 11.43
C GLU A 488 -28.82 -37.38 10.04
N ARG A 489 -28.29 -36.51 9.14
CA ARG A 489 -28.87 -36.25 7.81
C ARG A 489 -27.90 -36.50 6.66
N LEU A 490 -26.86 -37.33 6.88
CA LEU A 490 -25.85 -37.65 5.87
C LEU A 490 -26.41 -38.38 4.66
N ASP A 491 -27.46 -39.13 4.83
CA ASP A 491 -28.16 -39.90 3.77
C ASP A 491 -28.91 -38.99 2.77
N GLU A 492 -29.15 -37.74 3.08
CA GLU A 492 -29.73 -36.74 2.18
C GLU A 492 -28.69 -36.18 1.17
N LEU A 493 -27.40 -36.45 1.36
CA LEU A 493 -26.34 -35.86 0.58
C LEU A 493 -25.87 -36.76 -0.57
N PRO A 494 -25.49 -36.17 -1.73
CA PRO A 494 -25.01 -36.93 -2.87
C PRO A 494 -23.64 -37.55 -2.60
N LYS A 495 -23.44 -38.82 -3.04
CA LYS A 495 -22.15 -39.51 -2.95
C LYS A 495 -21.42 -39.59 -4.29
N ASP A 496 -22.08 -39.19 -5.35
CA ASP A 496 -21.65 -39.32 -6.75
C ASP A 496 -20.95 -38.06 -7.29
N ARG A 497 -20.85 -37.01 -6.50
CA ARG A 497 -20.24 -35.73 -6.88
C ARG A 497 -19.66 -34.96 -5.68
N PRO A 498 -18.70 -34.03 -5.92
CA PRO A 498 -18.15 -33.19 -4.88
C PRO A 498 -19.19 -32.28 -4.20
N ILE A 499 -19.04 -32.07 -2.91
CA ILE A 499 -19.89 -31.20 -2.09
C ILE A 499 -19.05 -30.00 -1.64
N ALA A 500 -19.38 -28.80 -2.12
CA ALA A 500 -18.86 -27.57 -1.54
C ALA A 500 -19.60 -27.26 -0.22
N VAL A 501 -18.87 -27.05 0.85
CA VAL A 501 -19.43 -26.85 2.19
C VAL A 501 -19.20 -25.41 2.61
N ALA A 502 -20.27 -24.72 2.95
CA ALA A 502 -20.18 -23.30 3.36
C ALA A 502 -20.79 -23.07 4.73
N CYS A 503 -20.26 -22.07 5.42
CA CYS A 503 -20.89 -21.47 6.61
C CYS A 503 -20.75 -19.95 6.55
N MET A 504 -20.80 -19.25 7.68
CA MET A 504 -20.65 -17.79 7.69
C MET A 504 -19.24 -17.30 7.35
N VAL A 505 -18.17 -17.92 7.96
CA VAL A 505 -16.78 -17.43 7.91
C VAL A 505 -15.72 -18.53 7.72
N GLY A 506 -16.10 -19.80 7.55
CA GLY A 506 -15.21 -20.95 7.29
C GLY A 506 -15.13 -21.98 8.43
N LEU A 507 -15.19 -21.61 9.72
CA LEU A 507 -14.96 -22.55 10.83
C LEU A 507 -15.97 -23.72 10.88
N ARG A 508 -17.27 -23.47 10.77
CA ARG A 508 -18.28 -24.53 10.74
C ARG A 508 -18.21 -25.34 9.44
N GLY A 509 -17.85 -24.68 8.33
CA GLY A 509 -17.58 -25.33 7.05
C GLY A 509 -16.45 -26.34 7.17
N TYR A 510 -15.32 -25.94 7.76
CA TYR A 510 -14.22 -26.83 8.06
C TYR A 510 -14.66 -28.07 8.87
N ILE A 511 -15.39 -27.86 9.98
CA ILE A 511 -15.89 -28.97 10.82
C ILE A 511 -16.78 -29.91 10.00
N ALA A 512 -17.72 -29.36 9.23
CA ALA A 512 -18.62 -30.14 8.38
C ALA A 512 -17.87 -30.91 7.29
N THR A 513 -16.90 -30.26 6.62
CA THR A 513 -16.03 -30.92 5.63
C THR A 513 -15.29 -32.09 6.25
N ARG A 514 -14.78 -31.96 7.47
CA ARG A 514 -14.11 -33.06 8.20
C ARG A 514 -15.07 -34.21 8.54
N ILE A 515 -16.30 -33.90 8.94
CA ILE A 515 -17.34 -34.91 9.20
C ILE A 515 -17.63 -35.66 7.90
N LEU A 516 -17.91 -34.96 6.82
CA LEU A 516 -18.28 -35.54 5.53
C LEU A 516 -17.15 -36.44 4.97
N ARG A 517 -15.93 -35.96 4.95
CA ARG A 517 -14.78 -36.72 4.44
C ARG A 517 -14.53 -38.01 5.24
N GLN A 518 -14.72 -38.00 6.55
CA GLN A 518 -14.60 -39.20 7.40
C GLN A 518 -15.75 -40.21 7.16
N HIS A 519 -16.86 -39.77 6.55
CA HIS A 519 -17.98 -40.64 6.14
C HIS A 519 -17.94 -40.97 4.65
N GLY A 520 -16.81 -40.71 3.96
CA GLY A 520 -16.57 -41.10 2.58
C GLY A 520 -17.16 -40.18 1.51
N PHE A 521 -17.58 -38.96 1.88
CA PHE A 521 -18.00 -37.95 0.90
C PHE A 521 -16.81 -37.20 0.34
N ASP A 522 -16.87 -36.80 -0.91
CA ASP A 522 -15.92 -35.83 -1.48
C ASP A 522 -16.38 -34.40 -1.14
N ALA A 523 -15.91 -33.91 0.00
CA ALA A 523 -16.29 -32.61 0.52
C ALA A 523 -15.12 -31.62 0.48
N ILE A 524 -15.42 -30.37 0.10
CA ILE A 524 -14.48 -29.26 -0.10
C ILE A 524 -15.01 -28.05 0.68
N ASP A 525 -14.21 -27.42 1.55
CA ASP A 525 -14.62 -26.24 2.31
C ASP A 525 -14.61 -24.97 1.43
N LEU A 526 -15.63 -24.13 1.55
CA LEU A 526 -15.70 -22.84 0.88
C LEU A 526 -14.98 -21.79 1.73
N SER A 527 -13.77 -21.44 1.32
CA SER A 527 -12.89 -20.51 2.03
C SER A 527 -13.58 -19.18 2.34
N GLY A 528 -13.60 -18.81 3.63
CA GLY A 528 -14.24 -17.59 4.10
C GLY A 528 -15.77 -17.60 4.09
N GLY A 529 -16.40 -18.68 3.62
CA GLY A 529 -17.85 -18.90 3.67
C GLY A 529 -18.68 -17.81 3.01
N TYR A 530 -19.85 -17.52 3.58
CA TYR A 530 -20.79 -16.53 3.05
C TYR A 530 -20.23 -15.11 3.03
N ARG A 531 -19.40 -14.74 3.99
CA ARG A 531 -18.77 -13.39 3.97
C ARG A 531 -17.86 -13.20 2.76
N ALA A 532 -17.01 -14.18 2.45
CA ALA A 532 -16.18 -14.11 1.26
C ALA A 532 -17.04 -14.11 -0.02
N TYR A 533 -18.06 -15.00 -0.09
CA TYR A 533 -19.00 -15.05 -1.21
C TYR A 533 -19.68 -13.70 -1.46
N ALA A 534 -20.28 -13.10 -0.43
CA ALA A 534 -20.98 -11.82 -0.56
C ALA A 534 -20.03 -10.69 -1.01
N LEU A 535 -18.80 -10.69 -0.52
CA LEU A 535 -17.79 -9.70 -0.86
C LEU A 535 -17.32 -9.86 -2.32
N LEU A 536 -16.98 -11.08 -2.75
CA LEU A 536 -16.58 -11.37 -4.12
C LEU A 536 -17.74 -11.14 -5.12
N LYS A 537 -18.97 -11.46 -4.73
CA LYS A 537 -20.17 -11.20 -5.56
C LYS A 537 -20.37 -9.70 -5.78
N ARG A 538 -20.23 -8.89 -4.75
CA ARG A 538 -20.27 -7.41 -4.87
C ARG A 538 -19.15 -6.87 -5.75
N ALA A 539 -17.98 -7.51 -5.75
CA ALA A 539 -16.86 -7.19 -6.63
C ALA A 539 -17.06 -7.67 -8.08
N GLY A 540 -18.16 -8.36 -8.40
CA GLY A 540 -18.41 -8.93 -9.72
C GLY A 540 -17.51 -10.13 -10.06
N LEU A 541 -16.95 -10.80 -9.06
CA LEU A 541 -16.00 -11.91 -9.23
C LEU A 541 -16.67 -13.30 -9.13
N VAL A 542 -17.92 -13.39 -8.76
CA VAL A 542 -18.68 -14.66 -8.65
C VAL A 542 -19.74 -14.72 -9.72
N ALA A 543 -19.75 -15.81 -10.48
CA ALA A 543 -20.70 -16.04 -11.57
C ALA A 543 -22.07 -16.57 -11.12
N ARG A 544 -22.17 -17.16 -9.89
CA ARG A 544 -23.35 -17.80 -9.30
C ARG A 544 -24.19 -16.85 -8.44
#